data_e61c93db5becdf5412ec38975a8e7980
#
_entry.id   e61c93db5becdf5412ec38975a8e7980
#
_cell.length_a   1.000
_cell.length_b   1.000
_cell.length_c   1.000
_cell.angle_alpha   90.00
_cell.angle_beta   90.00
_cell.angle_gamma   90.00
#
_symmetry.space_group_name_H-M   'P 1'
#
loop_
_entity.id
_entity.type
_entity.pdbx_description
1 polymer ?
#
loop_
_entity_poly.entity_id
_entity_poly.type
_entity_poly.pdbx_seq_one_letter_code
_entity_poly.pdbx_strand_id
1 'polypeptide(L)'
;MVVYIRQSKLPSEVSINKYHAKVGAYLQGEEVILYQSFSEIKELTSEDIVVDYIMETRALLKMMGLNVPVYDYPIELKEFYGRKIYAGILGEIVNIPDNWGKFIKPKAGSKVFTGRVVNETHDLIGIGLPFDYPIWISEVVEFIAEWRCFVLDGRVLDVRPYTGDYHAQFDASVIDEAISCWKDAPIAYGLDIGVTRDGRTLVVEVNDGYALGNYGLSPLKSINFHRARWKEMVKPYFEKNEIFKIQQDVIF
;
A
#
# COMPACT_ATOMS: atom_id res chain seq x y z
N MET A 1 18.55 17.81 3.94
CA MET A 1 17.57 16.73 3.80
C MET A 1 17.21 16.22 5.18
N VAL A 2 15.95 16.27 5.52
CA VAL A 2 15.42 15.78 6.79
C VAL A 2 14.43 14.64 6.50
N VAL A 3 14.45 13.59 7.33
CA VAL A 3 13.49 12.51 7.30
C VAL A 3 12.52 12.67 8.46
N TYR A 4 11.31 13.09 8.17
CA TYR A 4 10.22 13.21 9.13
C TYR A 4 9.52 11.88 9.29
N ILE A 5 9.45 11.35 10.50
CA ILE A 5 8.85 10.06 10.79
C ILE A 5 7.77 10.22 11.86
N ARG A 6 6.53 9.83 11.52
CA ARG A 6 5.43 9.85 12.49
C ARG A 6 5.70 8.90 13.64
N GLN A 7 5.63 9.42 14.86
CA GLN A 7 5.69 8.63 16.08
C GLN A 7 4.28 8.36 16.63
N SER A 8 4.03 7.15 17.11
CA SER A 8 2.80 6.87 17.85
C SER A 8 2.77 7.67 19.15
N LYS A 9 1.57 8.09 19.57
CA LYS A 9 1.36 8.71 20.88
C LYS A 9 1.60 7.73 22.04
N LEU A 10 1.45 6.42 21.76
CA LEU A 10 1.66 5.37 22.74
C LEU A 10 3.03 4.72 22.52
N PRO A 11 3.93 4.73 23.53
CA PRO A 11 5.26 4.12 23.39
C PRO A 11 5.26 2.62 23.07
N SER A 12 4.17 1.92 23.42
CA SER A 12 3.98 0.50 23.12
C SER A 12 3.63 0.20 21.64
N GLU A 13 3.25 1.22 20.87
CA GLU A 13 2.85 1.07 19.47
C GLU A 13 4.00 1.43 18.53
N VAL A 14 5.07 0.66 18.56
CA VAL A 14 6.19 0.84 17.62
C VAL A 14 5.84 0.20 16.29
N SER A 15 5.60 1.02 15.28
CA SER A 15 5.46 0.54 13.91
C SER A 15 6.82 0.07 13.37
N ILE A 16 6.91 -1.24 13.04
CA ILE A 16 8.12 -1.81 12.45
C ILE A 16 8.51 -1.11 11.14
N ASN A 17 7.54 -0.65 10.36
CA ASN A 17 7.79 0.09 9.11
C ASN A 17 8.56 1.38 9.38
N LYS A 18 8.10 2.17 10.36
CA LYS A 18 8.71 3.44 10.75
C LYS A 18 10.04 3.23 11.45
N TYR A 19 10.16 2.18 12.25
CA TYR A 19 11.41 1.81 12.88
C TYR A 19 12.49 1.50 11.83
N HIS A 20 12.19 0.69 10.83
CA HIS A 20 13.15 0.39 9.75
C HIS A 20 13.50 1.62 8.92
N ALA A 21 12.53 2.48 8.60
CA ALA A 21 12.81 3.74 7.92
C ALA A 21 13.74 4.64 8.74
N LYS A 22 13.47 4.76 10.06
CA LYS A 22 14.32 5.52 11.00
C LYS A 22 15.76 4.99 11.05
N VAL A 23 15.92 3.68 11.24
CA VAL A 23 17.24 3.04 11.28
C VAL A 23 17.97 3.22 9.94
N GLY A 24 17.25 3.06 8.83
CA GLY A 24 17.81 3.25 7.49
C GLY A 24 18.34 4.67 7.26
N ALA A 25 17.58 5.68 7.69
CA ALA A 25 17.98 7.08 7.61
C ALA A 25 19.24 7.36 8.47
N TYR A 26 19.27 6.87 9.70
CA TYR A 26 20.47 6.99 10.53
C TYR A 26 21.71 6.31 9.94
N LEU A 27 21.56 5.14 9.32
CA LEU A 27 22.66 4.43 8.67
C LEU A 27 23.20 5.20 7.44
N GLN A 28 22.40 6.08 6.85
CA GLN A 28 22.80 6.97 5.77
C GLN A 28 23.33 8.33 6.25
N GLY A 29 23.41 8.56 7.57
CA GLY A 29 23.85 9.83 8.14
C GLY A 29 22.84 10.96 7.99
N GLU A 30 21.56 10.65 7.81
CA GLU A 30 20.51 11.64 7.62
C GLU A 30 19.93 12.12 8.94
N GLU A 31 19.53 13.39 8.96
CA GLU A 31 18.79 13.95 10.09
C GLU A 31 17.39 13.35 10.15
N VAL A 32 16.99 12.87 11.34
CA VAL A 32 15.67 12.30 11.57
C VAL A 32 14.91 13.11 12.60
N ILE A 33 13.75 13.61 12.23
CA ILE A 33 12.82 14.30 13.14
C ILE A 33 11.60 13.42 13.36
N LEU A 34 11.36 13.05 14.63
CA LEU A 34 10.14 12.36 15.02
C LEU A 34 9.04 13.36 15.32
N TYR A 35 7.84 13.16 14.78
CA TYR A 35 6.70 14.06 14.98
C TYR A 35 5.41 13.30 15.29
N GLN A 36 4.47 13.94 15.96
CA GLN A 36 3.15 13.39 16.31
C GLN A 36 2.00 14.13 15.61
N SER A 37 2.24 15.40 15.25
CA SER A 37 1.28 16.24 14.54
C SER A 37 1.97 16.98 13.40
N PHE A 38 1.24 17.23 12.31
CA PHE A 38 1.77 18.06 11.21
C PHE A 38 2.15 19.47 11.64
N SER A 39 1.56 20.01 12.70
CA SER A 39 1.94 21.31 13.27
C SER A 39 3.40 21.39 13.78
N GLU A 40 4.03 20.24 13.97
CA GLU A 40 5.45 20.15 14.37
C GLU A 40 6.41 20.25 13.16
N ILE A 41 5.89 20.07 11.95
CA ILE A 41 6.61 20.24 10.68
C ILE A 41 6.34 21.67 10.18
N LYS A 42 7.32 22.57 10.31
CA LYS A 42 7.14 23.97 9.91
C LYS A 42 7.08 24.14 8.39
N GLU A 43 8.00 23.48 7.73
CA GLU A 43 8.12 23.53 6.26
C GLU A 43 8.74 22.25 5.72
N LEU A 44 8.45 21.97 4.45
CA LEU A 44 9.04 20.87 3.68
C LEU A 44 9.65 21.43 2.41
N THR A 45 10.76 20.86 2.00
CA THR A 45 11.43 21.09 0.71
C THR A 45 11.36 19.85 -0.17
N SER A 46 11.78 19.94 -1.42
CA SER A 46 11.88 18.80 -2.33
C SER A 46 12.84 17.70 -1.85
N GLU A 47 13.75 18.05 -0.94
CA GLU A 47 14.73 17.11 -0.41
C GLU A 47 14.23 16.33 0.80
N ASP A 48 13.21 16.83 1.49
CA ASP A 48 12.72 16.23 2.72
C ASP A 48 11.81 15.03 2.43
N ILE A 49 11.80 14.06 3.36
CA ILE A 49 11.05 12.83 3.26
C ILE A 49 10.08 12.74 4.42
N VAL A 50 8.83 12.35 4.13
CA VAL A 50 7.84 12.08 5.17
C VAL A 50 7.46 10.60 5.15
N VAL A 51 7.57 9.93 6.30
CA VAL A 51 7.16 8.54 6.52
C VAL A 51 6.03 8.51 7.53
N ASP A 52 4.83 8.23 7.07
CA ASP A 52 3.61 8.32 7.87
C ASP A 52 2.66 7.14 7.62
N TYR A 53 1.49 7.14 8.21
CA TYR A 53 0.39 6.22 7.91
C TYR A 53 -0.32 6.63 6.61
N ILE A 54 -1.15 5.72 6.08
CA ILE A 54 -1.85 5.93 4.79
C ILE A 54 -2.70 7.20 4.80
N MET A 55 -3.53 7.37 5.84
CA MET A 55 -4.49 8.48 5.89
C MET A 55 -3.79 9.82 6.09
N GLU A 56 -2.78 9.87 6.93
CA GLU A 56 -1.97 11.05 7.19
C GLU A 56 -1.16 11.46 5.95
N THR A 57 -0.52 10.49 5.29
CA THR A 57 0.19 10.78 4.02
C THR A 57 -0.76 11.38 2.98
N ARG A 58 -1.96 10.81 2.81
CA ARG A 58 -2.97 11.34 1.90
C ARG A 58 -3.45 12.73 2.31
N ALA A 59 -3.66 12.97 3.61
CA ALA A 59 -4.04 14.28 4.12
C ALA A 59 -2.98 15.33 3.79
N LEU A 60 -1.70 15.02 4.03
CA LEU A 60 -0.58 15.91 3.72
C LEU A 60 -0.50 16.22 2.22
N LEU A 61 -0.61 15.19 1.37
CA LEU A 61 -0.60 15.38 -0.09
C LEU A 61 -1.80 16.22 -0.57
N LYS A 62 -2.98 16.01 0.03
CA LYS A 62 -4.17 16.84 -0.25
C LYS A 62 -3.96 18.31 0.16
N MET A 63 -3.30 18.57 1.28
CA MET A 63 -2.93 19.95 1.69
C MET A 63 -1.98 20.60 0.68
N MET A 64 -1.13 19.81 0.00
CA MET A 64 -0.28 20.25 -1.11
C MET A 64 -1.04 20.38 -2.45
N GLY A 65 -2.35 20.10 -2.48
CA GLY A 65 -3.15 20.07 -3.71
C GLY A 65 -2.87 18.87 -4.62
N LEU A 66 -2.29 17.80 -4.08
CA LEU A 66 -1.91 16.61 -4.82
C LEU A 66 -2.92 15.48 -4.57
N ASN A 67 -3.26 14.75 -5.64
CA ASN A 67 -4.02 13.52 -5.57
C ASN A 67 -3.13 12.35 -5.97
N VAL A 68 -3.10 11.32 -5.14
CA VAL A 68 -2.38 10.08 -5.44
C VAL A 68 -3.39 9.03 -5.88
N PRO A 69 -3.19 8.39 -7.05
CA PRO A 69 -4.02 7.29 -7.49
C PRO A 69 -4.02 6.13 -6.49
N VAL A 70 -5.09 5.33 -6.51
CA VAL A 70 -5.17 4.08 -5.74
C VAL A 70 -4.94 2.92 -6.69
N TYR A 71 -3.91 2.14 -6.43
CA TYR A 71 -3.51 0.99 -7.23
C TYR A 71 -3.86 -0.32 -6.51
N ASP A 72 -5.08 -0.82 -6.65
CA ASP A 72 -5.42 -2.14 -6.10
C ASP A 72 -5.23 -3.24 -7.14
N TYR A 73 -5.83 -3.04 -8.32
CA TYR A 73 -5.84 -3.99 -9.43
C TYR A 73 -5.64 -3.27 -10.76
N PRO A 74 -4.41 -2.86 -11.11
CA PRO A 74 -4.11 -2.29 -12.42
C PRO A 74 -4.58 -3.20 -13.56
N ILE A 75 -5.20 -2.62 -14.59
CA ILE A 75 -5.77 -3.38 -15.70
C ILE A 75 -4.68 -4.08 -16.53
N GLU A 76 -3.48 -3.52 -16.55
CA GLU A 76 -2.31 -4.06 -17.22
C GLU A 76 -1.88 -5.42 -16.66
N LEU A 77 -2.23 -5.69 -15.39
CA LEU A 77 -1.92 -6.94 -14.70
C LEU A 77 -3.06 -7.98 -14.78
N LYS A 78 -4.11 -7.73 -15.56
CA LYS A 78 -5.31 -8.57 -15.62
C LYS A 78 -5.00 -10.05 -15.86
N GLU A 79 -4.08 -10.35 -16.75
CA GLU A 79 -3.74 -11.74 -17.13
C GLU A 79 -3.02 -12.49 -15.98
N PHE A 80 -2.43 -11.75 -15.04
CA PHE A 80 -1.70 -12.32 -13.89
C PHE A 80 -2.59 -12.59 -12.68
N TYR A 81 -3.84 -12.09 -12.65
CA TYR A 81 -4.73 -12.32 -11.49
C TYR A 81 -5.31 -13.75 -11.46
N GLY A 82 -5.38 -14.44 -12.59
CA GLY A 82 -5.92 -15.80 -12.69
C GLY A 82 -7.37 -15.95 -12.21
N ARG A 83 -8.08 -14.84 -12.03
CA ARG A 83 -9.48 -14.78 -11.57
C ARG A 83 -10.15 -13.51 -12.07
N LYS A 84 -11.48 -13.53 -12.14
CA LYS A 84 -12.26 -12.34 -12.47
C LYS A 84 -12.32 -11.41 -11.26
N ILE A 85 -11.91 -10.15 -11.47
CA ILE A 85 -11.95 -9.06 -10.49
C ILE A 85 -12.68 -7.89 -11.13
N TYR A 86 -13.61 -7.28 -10.43
CA TYR A 86 -14.35 -6.12 -10.92
C TYR A 86 -14.78 -5.18 -9.77
N ALA A 87 -15.00 -3.93 -10.12
CA ALA A 87 -15.55 -2.95 -9.19
C ALA A 87 -17.06 -3.09 -9.11
N GLY A 88 -17.60 -2.99 -7.89
CA GLY A 88 -19.01 -3.01 -7.61
C GLY A 88 -19.32 -2.18 -6.36
N ILE A 89 -20.52 -2.31 -5.84
CA ILE A 89 -20.96 -1.69 -4.59
C ILE A 89 -21.36 -2.76 -3.57
N LEU A 90 -21.26 -2.42 -2.30
CA LEU A 90 -21.54 -3.35 -1.20
C LEU A 90 -22.96 -3.94 -1.29
N GLY A 91 -23.95 -3.15 -1.73
CA GLY A 91 -25.34 -3.57 -1.89
C GLY A 91 -25.53 -4.74 -2.88
N GLU A 92 -24.65 -4.90 -3.88
CA GLU A 92 -24.71 -6.04 -4.80
C GLU A 92 -24.45 -7.39 -4.10
N ILE A 93 -23.74 -7.35 -2.97
CA ILE A 93 -23.47 -8.54 -2.17
C ILE A 93 -24.46 -8.68 -1.02
N VAL A 94 -24.74 -7.58 -0.30
CA VAL A 94 -25.64 -7.62 0.87
C VAL A 94 -27.07 -7.99 0.50
N ASN A 95 -27.59 -7.44 -0.61
CA ASN A 95 -28.99 -7.57 -1.00
C ASN A 95 -29.27 -8.73 -1.96
N ILE A 96 -28.24 -9.38 -2.52
CA ILE A 96 -28.40 -10.38 -3.56
C ILE A 96 -27.61 -11.65 -3.17
N PRO A 97 -28.20 -12.59 -2.42
CA PRO A 97 -27.53 -13.82 -2.00
C PRO A 97 -26.96 -14.66 -3.17
N ASP A 98 -27.54 -14.58 -4.36
CA ASP A 98 -27.01 -15.27 -5.55
C ASP A 98 -25.62 -14.78 -5.96
N ASN A 99 -25.18 -13.62 -5.46
CA ASN A 99 -23.84 -13.09 -5.65
C ASN A 99 -22.83 -13.57 -4.58
N TRP A 100 -23.23 -14.39 -3.62
CA TRP A 100 -22.33 -14.93 -2.59
C TRP A 100 -21.35 -15.95 -3.19
N GLY A 101 -20.42 -16.42 -2.38
CA GLY A 101 -19.26 -17.19 -2.86
C GLY A 101 -18.20 -16.32 -3.52
N LYS A 102 -18.17 -15.02 -3.23
CA LYS A 102 -17.19 -14.06 -3.76
C LYS A 102 -16.34 -13.47 -2.64
N PHE A 103 -15.11 -13.14 -2.98
CA PHE A 103 -14.26 -12.32 -2.13
C PHE A 103 -14.57 -10.84 -2.36
N ILE A 104 -14.68 -10.08 -1.27
CA ILE A 104 -14.88 -8.63 -1.31
C ILE A 104 -13.84 -7.90 -0.49
N LYS A 105 -13.44 -6.71 -0.92
CA LYS A 105 -12.61 -5.77 -0.16
C LYS A 105 -12.96 -4.31 -0.47
N PRO A 106 -12.66 -3.35 0.43
CA PRO A 106 -12.85 -1.92 0.14
C PRO A 106 -12.07 -1.50 -1.10
N LYS A 107 -12.68 -0.70 -1.99
CA LYS A 107 -12.01 -0.20 -3.20
C LYS A 107 -11.17 1.05 -2.94
N ALA A 108 -11.52 1.89 -2.01
CA ALA A 108 -10.93 3.23 -1.86
C ALA A 108 -9.56 3.28 -1.16
N GLY A 109 -8.82 2.17 -1.09
CA GLY A 109 -7.52 2.09 -0.39
C GLY A 109 -7.61 2.42 1.10
N SER A 110 -8.81 2.37 1.68
CA SER A 110 -9.07 2.49 3.10
C SER A 110 -9.39 1.10 3.65
N LYS A 111 -8.70 0.70 4.72
CA LYS A 111 -8.98 -0.58 5.41
C LYS A 111 -10.18 -0.44 6.35
N VAL A 112 -11.32 0.06 5.85
CA VAL A 112 -12.55 0.20 6.66
C VAL A 112 -13.13 -1.15 7.08
N PHE A 113 -12.86 -2.21 6.32
CA PHE A 113 -13.03 -3.60 6.74
C PHE A 113 -11.95 -4.48 6.09
N THR A 114 -11.70 -5.65 6.68
CA THR A 114 -10.77 -6.64 6.14
C THR A 114 -11.44 -7.42 5.01
N GLY A 115 -10.75 -7.57 3.87
CA GLY A 115 -11.20 -8.39 2.75
C GLY A 115 -11.58 -9.80 3.22
N ARG A 116 -12.71 -10.32 2.70
CA ARG A 116 -13.27 -11.61 3.10
C ARG A 116 -14.11 -12.25 2.01
N VAL A 117 -14.29 -13.56 2.08
CA VAL A 117 -15.27 -14.28 1.28
C VAL A 117 -16.64 -14.15 1.96
N VAL A 118 -17.69 -13.91 1.17
CA VAL A 118 -19.08 -13.85 1.67
C VAL A 118 -19.81 -15.08 1.18
N ASN A 119 -20.12 -16.01 2.08
CA ASN A 119 -20.90 -17.21 1.81
C ASN A 119 -22.25 -17.19 2.53
N GLU A 120 -22.37 -16.42 3.60
CA GLU A 120 -23.57 -16.32 4.43
C GLU A 120 -23.68 -14.94 5.09
N THR A 121 -24.84 -14.65 5.69
CA THR A 121 -25.10 -13.36 6.37
C THR A 121 -24.10 -13.05 7.48
N HIS A 122 -23.57 -14.08 8.16
CA HIS A 122 -22.59 -13.91 9.23
C HIS A 122 -21.30 -13.23 8.72
N ASP A 123 -20.91 -13.48 7.48
CA ASP A 123 -19.70 -12.89 6.87
C ASP A 123 -19.83 -11.37 6.64
N LEU A 124 -21.05 -10.84 6.68
CA LEU A 124 -21.32 -9.40 6.52
C LEU A 124 -21.30 -8.63 7.86
N ILE A 125 -21.24 -9.33 8.99
CA ILE A 125 -21.20 -8.70 10.32
C ILE A 125 -19.98 -7.81 10.46
N GLY A 126 -20.20 -6.60 11.00
CA GLY A 126 -19.16 -5.61 11.29
C GLY A 126 -18.69 -4.79 10.08
N ILE A 127 -19.29 -4.94 8.90
CA ILE A 127 -18.98 -4.07 7.75
C ILE A 127 -19.58 -2.67 7.99
N GLY A 128 -20.88 -2.57 8.35
CA GLY A 128 -21.54 -1.32 8.80
C GLY A 128 -21.41 -0.11 7.86
N LEU A 129 -21.24 -0.34 6.56
CA LEU A 129 -21.06 0.70 5.54
C LEU A 129 -22.33 0.87 4.69
N PRO A 130 -22.53 2.04 4.05
CA PRO A 130 -23.64 2.26 3.12
C PRO A 130 -23.63 1.25 1.96
N PHE A 131 -24.82 0.94 1.42
CA PHE A 131 -24.96 -0.03 0.32
C PHE A 131 -24.30 0.42 -0.98
N ASP A 132 -24.13 1.71 -1.21
CA ASP A 132 -23.44 2.29 -2.36
C ASP A 132 -21.92 2.37 -2.16
N TYR A 133 -21.39 1.88 -1.03
CA TYR A 133 -19.96 1.89 -0.75
C TYR A 133 -19.19 1.08 -1.81
N PRO A 134 -18.17 1.67 -2.45
CA PRO A 134 -17.43 1.02 -3.53
C PRO A 134 -16.53 -0.10 -2.99
N ILE A 135 -16.65 -1.28 -3.59
CA ILE A 135 -15.86 -2.46 -3.26
C ILE A 135 -15.24 -3.09 -4.51
N TRP A 136 -14.20 -3.86 -4.31
CA TRP A 136 -13.74 -4.86 -5.25
C TRP A 136 -14.45 -6.18 -4.96
N ILE A 137 -14.90 -6.84 -6.02
CA ILE A 137 -15.53 -8.17 -5.98
C ILE A 137 -14.68 -9.09 -6.84
N SER A 138 -14.31 -10.26 -6.33
CA SER A 138 -13.56 -11.23 -7.10
C SER A 138 -14.02 -12.67 -6.89
N GLU A 139 -13.70 -13.52 -7.86
CA GLU A 139 -13.73 -14.96 -7.66
C GLU A 139 -12.74 -15.32 -6.55
N VAL A 140 -13.06 -16.41 -5.84
CA VAL A 140 -12.21 -16.91 -4.74
C VAL A 140 -11.06 -17.73 -5.33
N VAL A 141 -9.86 -17.43 -4.87
CA VAL A 141 -8.66 -18.23 -5.12
C VAL A 141 -8.05 -18.58 -3.76
N GLU A 142 -7.74 -19.84 -3.56
CA GLU A 142 -7.04 -20.31 -2.36
C GLU A 142 -5.53 -20.25 -2.61
N PHE A 143 -4.84 -19.37 -1.88
CA PHE A 143 -3.38 -19.30 -1.88
C PHE A 143 -2.83 -20.11 -0.72
N ILE A 144 -1.87 -21.02 -0.99
CA ILE A 144 -1.17 -21.81 0.05
C ILE A 144 0.00 -21.05 0.66
N ALA A 145 0.51 -20.04 -0.04
CA ALA A 145 1.53 -19.12 0.46
C ALA A 145 1.49 -17.80 -0.33
N GLU A 146 1.87 -16.70 0.32
CA GLU A 146 1.89 -15.38 -0.26
C GLU A 146 3.16 -14.62 0.11
N TRP A 147 3.63 -13.78 -0.82
CA TRP A 147 4.82 -12.94 -0.68
C TRP A 147 4.54 -11.53 -1.14
N ARG A 148 5.22 -10.58 -0.53
CA ARG A 148 5.33 -9.21 -1.03
C ARG A 148 6.62 -9.02 -1.80
N CYS A 149 6.50 -8.70 -3.09
CA CYS A 149 7.60 -8.23 -3.89
C CYS A 149 7.66 -6.70 -3.78
N PHE A 150 8.75 -6.19 -3.22
CA PHE A 150 9.05 -4.76 -3.23
C PHE A 150 9.65 -4.40 -4.57
N VAL A 151 8.96 -3.60 -5.36
CA VAL A 151 9.42 -3.15 -6.68
C VAL A 151 9.89 -1.72 -6.56
N LEU A 152 11.10 -1.44 -7.02
CA LEU A 152 11.69 -0.10 -7.07
C LEU A 152 12.30 0.13 -8.44
N ASP A 153 11.90 1.20 -9.10
CA ASP A 153 12.38 1.60 -10.43
C ASP A 153 12.29 0.44 -11.45
N GLY A 154 11.11 -0.20 -11.49
CA GLY A 154 10.84 -1.30 -12.41
C GLY A 154 11.63 -2.59 -12.15
N ARG A 155 12.24 -2.73 -10.96
CA ARG A 155 13.05 -3.91 -10.58
C ARG A 155 12.63 -4.43 -9.21
N VAL A 156 12.72 -5.74 -9.04
CA VAL A 156 12.54 -6.37 -7.73
C VAL A 156 13.68 -5.94 -6.79
N LEU A 157 13.34 -5.19 -5.75
CA LEU A 157 14.26 -4.79 -4.68
C LEU A 157 14.45 -5.91 -3.66
N ASP A 158 13.36 -6.59 -3.32
CA ASP A 158 13.32 -7.68 -2.34
C ASP A 158 11.99 -8.44 -2.45
N VAL A 159 11.97 -9.70 -1.99
CA VAL A 159 10.76 -10.52 -1.88
C VAL A 159 10.67 -11.08 -0.47
N ARG A 160 9.53 -10.86 0.21
CA ARG A 160 9.31 -11.27 1.60
C ARG A 160 8.07 -12.11 1.75
N PRO A 161 8.17 -13.32 2.33
CA PRO A 161 6.99 -14.10 2.68
C PRO A 161 6.22 -13.41 3.81
N TYR A 162 4.90 -13.48 3.78
CA TYR A 162 4.10 -12.95 4.89
C TYR A 162 3.01 -13.91 5.37
N THR A 163 2.69 -14.97 4.61
CA THR A 163 1.79 -16.04 5.06
C THR A 163 2.01 -17.34 4.29
N GLY A 164 1.61 -18.45 4.85
CA GLY A 164 1.45 -19.73 4.17
C GLY A 164 2.54 -20.76 4.40
N ASP A 165 2.58 -21.76 3.53
CA ASP A 165 3.50 -22.90 3.60
C ASP A 165 4.89 -22.49 3.13
N TYR A 166 5.90 -22.69 3.98
CA TYR A 166 7.29 -22.36 3.68
C TYR A 166 7.94 -23.28 2.61
N HIS A 167 7.31 -24.39 2.26
CA HIS A 167 7.76 -25.24 1.15
C HIS A 167 7.29 -24.75 -0.22
N ALA A 168 6.27 -23.87 -0.25
CA ALA A 168 5.76 -23.35 -1.49
C ALA A 168 6.81 -22.47 -2.18
N GLN A 169 6.89 -22.56 -3.51
CA GLN A 169 7.79 -21.77 -4.34
C GLN A 169 6.98 -21.07 -5.41
N PHE A 170 7.24 -19.78 -5.60
CA PHE A 170 6.65 -19.02 -6.69
C PHE A 170 7.52 -19.09 -7.95
N ASP A 171 6.89 -18.90 -9.11
CA ASP A 171 7.58 -18.72 -10.38
C ASP A 171 8.00 -17.25 -10.53
N ALA A 172 9.31 -17.00 -10.51
CA ALA A 172 9.85 -15.65 -10.61
C ALA A 172 9.56 -14.99 -11.99
N SER A 173 9.39 -15.78 -13.06
CA SER A 173 9.08 -15.23 -14.37
C SER A 173 7.74 -14.47 -14.40
N VAL A 174 6.76 -14.92 -13.62
CA VAL A 174 5.46 -14.24 -13.47
C VAL A 174 5.64 -12.84 -12.88
N ILE A 175 6.57 -12.67 -11.92
CA ILE A 175 6.87 -11.37 -11.32
C ILE A 175 7.51 -10.44 -12.35
N ASP A 176 8.54 -10.94 -13.06
CA ASP A 176 9.29 -10.16 -14.05
C ASP A 176 8.38 -9.73 -15.21
N GLU A 177 7.51 -10.62 -15.68
CA GLU A 177 6.51 -10.32 -16.71
C GLU A 177 5.47 -9.29 -16.23
N ALA A 178 4.92 -9.46 -15.02
CA ALA A 178 3.98 -8.51 -14.44
C ALA A 178 4.57 -7.11 -14.32
N ILE A 179 5.81 -6.98 -13.81
CA ILE A 179 6.52 -5.70 -13.73
C ILE A 179 6.71 -5.11 -15.13
N SER A 180 7.10 -5.92 -16.10
CA SER A 180 7.35 -5.46 -17.47
C SER A 180 6.08 -4.99 -18.19
N CYS A 181 4.93 -5.55 -17.86
CA CYS A 181 3.62 -5.18 -18.45
C CYS A 181 3.09 -3.84 -17.94
N TRP A 182 3.36 -3.47 -16.70
CA TRP A 182 2.81 -2.24 -16.11
C TRP A 182 3.77 -1.05 -16.29
N LYS A 183 3.72 -0.41 -17.46
CA LYS A 183 4.64 0.67 -17.85
C LYS A 183 4.49 1.96 -17.04
N ASP A 184 3.24 2.29 -16.66
CA ASP A 184 2.91 3.49 -15.88
C ASP A 184 2.85 3.20 -14.37
N ALA A 185 3.57 2.16 -13.92
CA ALA A 185 3.66 1.82 -12.50
C ALA A 185 4.35 2.95 -11.71
N PRO A 186 3.95 3.17 -10.44
CA PRO A 186 4.70 4.08 -9.58
C PRO A 186 6.13 3.59 -9.38
N ILE A 187 7.05 4.51 -9.11
CA ILE A 187 8.49 4.18 -8.97
C ILE A 187 8.75 3.15 -7.86
N ALA A 188 7.90 3.14 -6.83
CA ALA A 188 7.99 2.17 -5.74
C ALA A 188 6.60 1.66 -5.36
N TYR A 189 6.42 0.33 -5.35
CA TYR A 189 5.16 -0.32 -4.99
C TYR A 189 5.39 -1.75 -4.48
N GLY A 190 4.39 -2.28 -3.78
CA GLY A 190 4.33 -3.69 -3.41
C GLY A 190 3.49 -4.46 -4.42
N LEU A 191 4.06 -5.49 -5.03
CA LEU A 191 3.36 -6.49 -5.81
C LEU A 191 3.18 -7.73 -4.96
N ASP A 192 1.97 -7.99 -4.49
CA ASP A 192 1.69 -9.18 -3.70
C ASP A 192 1.38 -10.34 -4.64
N ILE A 193 2.10 -11.44 -4.46
CA ILE A 193 1.93 -12.68 -5.23
C ILE A 193 1.55 -13.83 -4.31
N GLY A 194 0.84 -14.78 -4.86
CA GLY A 194 0.45 -16.00 -4.15
C GLY A 194 0.62 -17.24 -5.03
N VAL A 195 0.88 -18.37 -4.38
CA VAL A 195 0.92 -19.67 -5.03
C VAL A 195 -0.32 -20.46 -4.63
N THR A 196 -1.02 -20.97 -5.64
CA THR A 196 -2.19 -21.81 -5.47
C THR A 196 -1.81 -23.28 -5.21
N ARG A 197 -2.76 -24.09 -4.74
CA ARG A 197 -2.52 -25.52 -4.46
C ARG A 197 -2.09 -26.31 -5.71
N ASP A 198 -2.53 -25.89 -6.89
CA ASP A 198 -2.15 -26.47 -8.20
C ASP A 198 -0.82 -25.88 -8.74
N GLY A 199 -0.11 -25.09 -7.94
CA GLY A 199 1.24 -24.61 -8.24
C GLY A 199 1.31 -23.37 -9.12
N ARG A 200 0.19 -22.71 -9.44
CA ARG A 200 0.22 -21.46 -10.20
C ARG A 200 0.68 -20.29 -9.32
N THR A 201 1.54 -19.47 -9.86
CA THR A 201 1.88 -18.16 -9.27
C THR A 201 0.95 -17.10 -9.87
N LEU A 202 0.26 -16.35 -9.01
CA LEU A 202 -0.69 -15.31 -9.43
C LEU A 202 -0.43 -14.02 -8.66
N VAL A 203 -0.78 -12.89 -9.28
CA VAL A 203 -0.81 -11.59 -8.59
C VAL A 203 -2.04 -11.55 -7.67
N VAL A 204 -1.81 -11.29 -6.39
CA VAL A 204 -2.87 -11.14 -5.38
C VAL A 204 -3.46 -9.74 -5.46
N GLU A 205 -2.62 -8.72 -5.31
CA GLU A 205 -2.98 -7.29 -5.39
C GLU A 205 -1.72 -6.43 -5.56
N VAL A 206 -1.94 -5.15 -5.81
CA VAL A 206 -0.90 -4.13 -5.78
C VAL A 206 -1.15 -3.17 -4.62
N ASN A 207 -0.08 -2.77 -3.97
CA ASN A 207 -0.10 -1.77 -2.89
C ASN A 207 0.85 -0.63 -3.22
N ASP A 208 0.43 0.62 -3.02
CA ASP A 208 1.30 1.78 -3.22
C ASP A 208 2.51 1.75 -2.26
N GLY A 209 3.64 2.28 -2.69
CA GLY A 209 4.90 2.22 -1.95
C GLY A 209 4.97 3.09 -0.69
N TYR A 210 4.05 4.03 -0.48
CA TYR A 210 3.99 4.77 0.78
C TYR A 210 3.20 3.99 1.85
N ALA A 211 3.61 4.10 3.11
CA ALA A 211 2.98 3.44 4.26
C ALA A 211 2.83 1.90 4.12
N LEU A 212 3.63 1.28 3.25
CA LEU A 212 3.58 -0.14 2.95
C LEU A 212 4.12 -1.00 4.11
N GLY A 213 3.49 -2.16 4.35
CA GLY A 213 3.97 -3.15 5.33
C GLY A 213 5.36 -3.67 4.98
N ASN A 214 6.27 -3.66 5.97
CA ASN A 214 7.70 -3.91 5.76
C ASN A 214 8.07 -5.39 5.57
N TYR A 215 7.40 -6.29 6.27
CA TYR A 215 7.65 -7.76 6.25
C TYR A 215 9.13 -8.18 6.33
N GLY A 216 9.98 -7.39 7.00
CA GLY A 216 11.39 -7.68 7.14
C GLY A 216 12.30 -7.11 6.04
N LEU A 217 11.81 -6.21 5.21
CA LEU A 217 12.66 -5.42 4.31
C LEU A 217 13.74 -4.71 5.12
N SER A 218 15.02 -4.81 4.73
CA SER A 218 16.12 -4.24 5.50
C SER A 218 16.00 -2.71 5.63
N PRO A 219 16.53 -2.10 6.72
CA PRO A 219 16.41 -0.67 6.96
C PRO A 219 16.87 0.21 5.80
N LEU A 220 18.01 -0.09 5.18
CA LEU A 220 18.52 0.68 4.03
C LEU A 220 17.61 0.58 2.80
N LYS A 221 17.10 -0.62 2.50
CA LYS A 221 16.13 -0.80 1.43
C LYS A 221 14.82 -0.09 1.73
N SER A 222 14.36 -0.15 2.99
CA SER A 222 13.11 0.47 3.44
C SER A 222 13.12 1.98 3.25
N ILE A 223 14.15 2.68 3.74
CA ILE A 223 14.20 4.15 3.59
C ILE A 223 14.34 4.57 2.12
N ASN A 224 15.13 3.87 1.32
CA ASN A 224 15.28 4.18 -0.10
C ASN A 224 13.98 3.95 -0.88
N PHE A 225 13.23 2.91 -0.53
CA PHE A 225 11.91 2.62 -1.10
C PHE A 225 10.90 3.74 -0.78
N HIS A 226 10.77 4.13 0.49
CA HIS A 226 9.91 5.24 0.89
C HIS A 226 10.32 6.57 0.28
N ARG A 227 11.63 6.86 0.22
CA ARG A 227 12.17 8.07 -0.39
C ARG A 227 11.80 8.18 -1.86
N ALA A 228 12.01 7.12 -2.63
CA ALA A 228 11.70 7.13 -4.04
C ALA A 228 10.22 7.46 -4.28
N ARG A 229 9.33 6.76 -3.56
CA ARG A 229 7.89 6.99 -3.71
C ARG A 229 7.45 8.37 -3.23
N TRP A 230 7.96 8.84 -2.09
CA TRP A 230 7.64 10.18 -1.59
C TRP A 230 8.06 11.26 -2.59
N LYS A 231 9.31 11.23 -3.07
CA LYS A 231 9.80 12.21 -4.04
C LYS A 231 8.98 12.21 -5.32
N GLU A 232 8.57 11.06 -5.83
CA GLU A 232 7.69 10.97 -7.00
C GLU A 232 6.33 11.63 -6.74
N MET A 233 5.71 11.35 -5.58
CA MET A 233 4.38 11.91 -5.25
C MET A 233 4.39 13.43 -5.10
N VAL A 234 5.44 14.00 -4.49
CA VAL A 234 5.51 15.45 -4.23
C VAL A 234 6.15 16.25 -5.36
N LYS A 235 6.75 15.58 -6.34
CA LYS A 235 7.42 16.23 -7.48
C LYS A 235 6.54 17.30 -8.18
N PRO A 236 5.26 17.05 -8.51
CA PRO A 236 4.43 18.05 -9.21
C PRO A 236 4.20 19.33 -8.41
N TYR A 237 4.28 19.26 -7.08
CA TYR A 237 4.22 20.43 -6.22
C TYR A 237 5.53 21.23 -6.26
N PHE A 238 6.66 20.55 -6.07
CA PHE A 238 7.97 21.19 -5.97
C PHE A 238 8.55 21.65 -7.31
N GLU A 239 8.03 21.19 -8.44
CA GLU A 239 8.32 21.78 -9.76
C GLU A 239 7.84 23.24 -9.89
N LYS A 240 6.89 23.65 -9.03
CA LYS A 240 6.28 24.98 -9.05
C LYS A 240 6.55 25.80 -7.78
N ASN A 241 7.02 25.17 -6.73
CA ASN A 241 7.19 25.77 -5.41
C ASN A 241 8.50 25.28 -4.78
N GLU A 242 9.24 26.15 -4.14
CA GLU A 242 10.48 25.78 -3.43
C GLU A 242 10.20 25.16 -2.06
N ILE A 243 9.15 25.63 -1.39
CA ILE A 243 8.83 25.26 0.00
C ILE A 243 7.33 25.02 0.12
N PHE A 244 6.97 24.00 0.91
CA PHE A 244 5.61 23.80 1.41
C PHE A 244 5.55 24.17 2.88
N LYS A 245 4.71 25.15 3.26
CA LYS A 245 4.46 25.53 4.65
C LYS A 245 3.16 24.93 5.13
N ILE A 246 3.24 24.19 6.23
CA ILE A 246 2.05 23.63 6.86
C ILE A 246 1.35 24.76 7.64
N GLN A 247 0.14 25.11 7.23
CA GLN A 247 -0.67 26.09 7.94
C GLN A 247 -1.13 25.49 9.28
N GLN A 248 -0.90 26.21 10.37
CA GLN A 248 -1.14 25.71 11.75
C GLN A 248 -2.63 25.58 12.09
N ASP A 249 -3.54 26.07 11.26
CA ASP A 249 -4.96 26.20 11.58
C ASP A 249 -5.82 24.98 11.17
N VAL A 250 -5.22 23.89 10.67
CA VAL A 250 -5.97 22.66 10.32
C VAL A 250 -5.91 21.68 11.48
N ILE A 251 -6.82 21.84 12.44
CA ILE A 251 -7.11 20.82 13.45
C ILE A 251 -7.98 19.75 12.80
N PHE A 252 -7.47 18.53 12.68
CA PHE A 252 -8.23 17.33 12.31
C PHE A 252 -8.55 16.50 13.56
#